data_614ce6c16cd33c36ad47be84529d7fcf
#
_entry.id   614ce6c16cd33c36ad47be84529d7fcf
#
_cell.length_a   1.000
_cell.length_b   1.000
_cell.length_c   1.000
_cell.angle_alpha   90.00
_cell.angle_beta   90.00
_cell.angle_gamma   90.00
#
_symmetry.space_group_name_H-M   'P 1'
#
loop_
_entity.id
_entity.type
_entity.pdbx_description
1 polymer ?
#
loop_
_entity_poly.entity_id
_entity_poly.type
_entity_poly.pdbx_seq_one_letter_code
_entity_poly.pdbx_strand_id
1 'polypeptide(L)'
;EYNRSLYGAALELGSDKVTKFGDVQAYLKAFGSTPDTLSSRNEFEGTGGSLYYLKNTDVVKGSEKIEIQLLDNLTGRVSNTKVLQEGVDYEIDYYQGRIILTKPLQSYMDTLGVTSLITGGISNNSKTKLVVAYEYVSDGFETNNINHGVRGKVWLGNNVGVGGTYIKEPGDSSNLDYTLVGGDITLKASEGTFLKAEYAETEGSVSGSKFTSIDGGLNFVKEATSGINSKGSAYELSGRLNLRDISNQRGYIQGWYDK
;
A
#
# COMPACT_ATOMS: atom_id res chain seq x y z
N GLU A 1 2.65 2.78 7.27
CA GLU A 1 2.03 1.91 8.31
C GLU A 1 0.89 1.15 7.67
N TYR A 2 0.97 -0.16 7.74
CA TYR A 2 -0.06 -1.06 7.24
C TYR A 2 -0.97 -1.42 8.42
N ASN A 3 -2.20 -0.95 8.40
CA ASN A 3 -3.17 -1.18 9.47
C ASN A 3 -4.44 -1.80 8.88
N ARG A 4 -4.53 -3.13 8.92
CA ARG A 4 -5.72 -3.89 8.49
C ARG A 4 -6.22 -4.77 9.64
N SER A 5 -7.53 -4.88 9.79
CA SER A 5 -8.14 -5.93 10.59
C SER A 5 -8.13 -7.23 9.80
N LEU A 6 -7.57 -8.29 10.39
CA LEU A 6 -7.42 -9.59 9.75
C LEU A 6 -8.00 -10.66 10.67
N TYR A 7 -8.77 -11.60 10.11
CA TYR A 7 -9.12 -12.84 10.80
C TYR A 7 -8.05 -13.88 10.50
N GLY A 8 -7.40 -14.40 11.55
CA GLY A 8 -6.33 -15.35 11.32
C GLY A 8 -5.80 -15.95 12.59
N ALA A 9 -4.73 -16.70 12.43
CA ALA A 9 -3.96 -17.28 13.52
C ALA A 9 -2.51 -16.82 13.40
N ALA A 10 -1.90 -16.56 14.56
CA ALA A 10 -0.48 -16.27 14.66
C ALA A 10 0.18 -17.27 15.62
N LEU A 11 1.40 -17.64 15.32
CA LEU A 11 2.25 -18.50 16.12
C LEU A 11 3.54 -17.75 16.44
N GLU A 12 3.89 -17.69 17.71
CA GLU A 12 5.18 -17.19 18.17
C GLU A 12 5.89 -18.27 18.98
N LEU A 13 7.07 -18.65 18.53
CA LEU A 13 7.95 -19.58 19.23
C LEU A 13 9.25 -18.87 19.57
N GLY A 14 9.71 -19.02 20.78
CA GLY A 14 10.98 -18.47 21.25
C GLY A 14 11.77 -19.52 22.02
N SER A 15 13.08 -19.47 21.90
CA SER A 15 13.99 -20.27 22.72
C SER A 15 14.01 -19.70 24.15
N ASP A 16 14.05 -20.58 25.15
CA ASP A 16 14.29 -20.17 26.55
C ASP A 16 15.72 -19.65 26.77
N LYS A 17 16.63 -19.91 25.85
CA LYS A 17 17.99 -19.41 25.90
C LYS A 17 18.06 -17.98 25.40
N VAL A 18 18.85 -17.17 26.09
CA VAL A 18 19.13 -15.79 25.70
C VAL A 18 20.64 -15.60 25.50
N THR A 19 20.98 -14.63 24.66
CA THR A 19 22.37 -14.18 24.52
C THR A 19 22.83 -13.46 25.80
N LYS A 20 24.13 -13.24 25.95
CA LYS A 20 24.67 -12.43 27.05
C LYS A 20 24.15 -10.97 27.06
N PHE A 21 23.52 -10.53 25.99
CA PHE A 21 22.94 -9.20 25.83
C PHE A 21 21.41 -9.17 25.99
N GLY A 22 20.80 -10.28 26.46
CA GLY A 22 19.36 -10.37 26.69
C GLY A 22 18.48 -10.66 25.48
N ASP A 23 19.07 -10.84 24.31
CA ASP A 23 18.29 -11.20 23.11
C ASP A 23 17.92 -12.70 23.14
N VAL A 24 16.70 -13.05 22.76
CA VAL A 24 16.27 -14.44 22.61
C VAL A 24 17.13 -15.16 21.59
N GLN A 25 17.71 -16.33 21.95
CA GLN A 25 18.69 -17.05 21.12
C GLN A 25 18.13 -17.42 19.74
N ALA A 26 16.86 -17.80 19.67
CA ALA A 26 16.15 -18.06 18.42
C ALA A 26 14.68 -17.77 18.59
N TYR A 27 14.05 -17.20 17.57
CA TYR A 27 12.60 -17.08 17.53
C TYR A 27 12.05 -17.34 16.12
N LEU A 28 10.82 -17.77 16.08
CA LEU A 28 10.02 -17.93 14.87
C LEU A 28 8.65 -17.29 15.13
N LYS A 29 8.23 -16.43 14.22
CA LYS A 29 6.88 -15.86 14.18
C LYS A 29 6.27 -16.23 12.85
N ALA A 30 5.05 -16.75 12.87
CA ALA A 30 4.30 -17.08 11.67
C ALA A 30 2.87 -16.61 11.82
N PHE A 31 2.22 -16.24 10.73
CA PHE A 31 0.81 -15.92 10.70
C PHE A 31 0.16 -16.45 9.43
N GLY A 32 -1.11 -16.72 9.53
CA GLY A 32 -2.00 -16.98 8.40
C GLY A 32 -3.31 -16.26 8.65
N SER A 33 -3.78 -15.49 7.67
CA SER A 33 -4.98 -14.69 7.82
C SER A 33 -5.74 -14.58 6.51
N THR A 34 -7.06 -14.48 6.60
CA THR A 34 -7.91 -14.11 5.49
C THR A 34 -8.21 -12.62 5.58
N PRO A 35 -8.03 -11.83 4.51
CA PRO A 35 -8.45 -10.44 4.52
C PRO A 35 -9.99 -10.38 4.55
N ASP A 36 -10.55 -9.59 5.45
CA ASP A 36 -12.00 -9.34 5.48
C ASP A 36 -12.44 -8.43 4.34
N THR A 37 -11.51 -7.68 3.80
CA THR A 37 -11.77 -6.67 2.79
C THR A 37 -10.80 -6.82 1.63
N LEU A 38 -11.30 -6.58 0.44
CA LEU A 38 -10.52 -6.50 -0.80
C LEU A 38 -10.45 -5.07 -1.27
N SER A 39 -9.29 -4.69 -1.83
CA SER A 39 -9.13 -3.36 -2.43
C SER A 39 -9.55 -3.36 -3.89
N SER A 40 -10.20 -2.28 -4.32
CA SER A 40 -10.60 -2.06 -5.71
C SER A 40 -10.32 -0.62 -6.12
N ARG A 41 -10.07 -0.43 -7.41
CA ARG A 41 -9.90 0.89 -8.01
C ARG A 41 -10.82 1.01 -9.22
N ASN A 42 -11.71 1.99 -9.16
CA ASN A 42 -12.59 2.31 -10.27
C ASN A 42 -12.21 3.66 -10.89
N GLU A 43 -12.16 3.71 -12.19
CA GLU A 43 -11.90 4.92 -12.98
C GLU A 43 -13.09 5.21 -13.88
N PHE A 44 -13.61 6.43 -13.80
CA PHE A 44 -14.78 6.85 -14.55
C PHE A 44 -14.41 7.92 -15.55
N GLU A 45 -14.73 7.67 -16.81
CA GLU A 45 -14.49 8.58 -17.92
C GLU A 45 -15.81 8.92 -18.62
N GLY A 46 -15.90 10.08 -19.21
CA GLY A 46 -16.86 10.38 -20.26
C GLY A 46 -18.25 10.91 -19.84
N THR A 47 -18.77 10.61 -18.65
CA THR A 47 -20.15 11.06 -18.32
C THR A 47 -20.26 12.54 -17.96
N GLY A 48 -19.22 13.11 -17.33
CA GLY A 48 -19.25 14.49 -16.86
C GLY A 48 -20.31 14.80 -15.80
N GLY A 49 -21.11 13.81 -15.40
CA GLY A 49 -22.22 13.93 -14.46
C GLY A 49 -21.81 13.94 -12.99
N SER A 50 -22.80 13.77 -12.10
CA SER A 50 -22.60 13.76 -10.65
C SER A 50 -22.81 12.39 -10.00
N LEU A 51 -23.44 11.43 -10.70
CA LEU A 51 -23.81 10.13 -10.15
C LEU A 51 -22.91 9.04 -10.68
N TYR A 52 -22.32 8.27 -9.77
CA TYR A 52 -21.42 7.15 -10.07
C TYR A 52 -21.74 5.96 -9.19
N TYR A 53 -21.64 4.76 -9.76
CA TYR A 53 -21.75 3.50 -9.04
C TYR A 53 -20.41 2.78 -9.06
N LEU A 54 -19.95 2.38 -7.89
CA LEU A 54 -18.76 1.54 -7.76
C LEU A 54 -19.08 0.12 -8.24
N LYS A 55 -18.06 -0.58 -8.68
CA LYS A 55 -18.22 -1.98 -9.11
C LYS A 55 -18.66 -2.91 -7.99
N ASN A 56 -18.18 -2.64 -6.79
CA ASN A 56 -18.45 -3.45 -5.59
C ASN A 56 -19.33 -2.67 -4.63
N THR A 57 -20.22 -3.39 -3.97
CA THR A 57 -21.05 -2.93 -2.85
C THR A 57 -20.34 -3.20 -1.52
N ASP A 58 -21.00 -2.89 -0.40
CA ASP A 58 -20.48 -3.11 0.95
C ASP A 58 -19.06 -2.51 1.15
N VAL A 59 -18.94 -1.25 0.71
CA VAL A 59 -17.70 -0.48 0.82
C VAL A 59 -17.39 -0.21 2.29
N VAL A 60 -16.15 -0.39 2.68
CA VAL A 60 -15.70 -0.10 4.03
C VAL A 60 -15.68 1.39 4.25
N LYS A 61 -16.44 1.86 5.23
CA LYS A 61 -16.59 3.29 5.53
C LYS A 61 -15.24 3.94 5.85
N GLY A 62 -14.91 5.02 5.13
CA GLY A 62 -13.68 5.79 5.32
C GLY A 62 -12.45 5.15 4.68
N SER A 63 -12.60 4.06 3.90
CA SER A 63 -11.52 3.47 3.12
C SER A 63 -11.36 4.12 1.76
N GLU A 64 -12.37 4.85 1.32
CA GLU A 64 -12.38 5.45 0.01
C GLU A 64 -11.45 6.66 -0.08
N LYS A 65 -10.75 6.72 -1.21
CA LYS A 65 -10.02 7.90 -1.66
C LYS A 65 -10.52 8.27 -3.04
N ILE A 66 -11.16 9.43 -3.13
CA ILE A 66 -11.77 9.93 -4.36
C ILE A 66 -10.94 11.09 -4.90
N GLU A 67 -10.51 10.96 -6.14
CA GLU A 67 -9.69 11.96 -6.82
C GLU A 67 -10.28 12.31 -8.19
N ILE A 68 -10.25 13.59 -8.53
CA ILE A 68 -10.45 14.04 -9.91
C ILE A 68 -9.08 14.29 -10.52
N GLN A 69 -8.80 13.61 -11.60
CA GLN A 69 -7.57 13.75 -12.36
C GLN A 69 -7.86 14.45 -13.69
N LEU A 70 -7.03 15.43 -14.01
CA LEU A 70 -7.01 16.08 -15.30
C LEU A 70 -5.93 15.43 -16.15
N LEU A 71 -6.31 14.87 -17.28
CA LEU A 71 -5.40 14.22 -18.21
C LEU A 71 -5.15 15.13 -19.42
N ASP A 72 -3.92 15.24 -19.83
CA ASP A 72 -3.53 15.81 -21.11
C ASP A 72 -3.89 14.82 -22.23
N ASN A 73 -4.70 15.23 -23.17
CA ASN A 73 -5.19 14.37 -24.24
C ASN A 73 -4.12 13.91 -25.24
N LEU A 74 -3.01 14.64 -25.35
CA LEU A 74 -1.93 14.30 -26.27
C LEU A 74 -1.01 13.23 -25.68
N THR A 75 -0.70 13.37 -24.40
CA THR A 75 0.27 12.52 -23.72
C THR A 75 -0.38 11.44 -22.84
N GLY A 76 -1.68 11.58 -22.52
CA GLY A 76 -2.39 10.73 -21.57
C GLY A 76 -1.90 10.87 -20.11
N ARG A 77 -1.03 11.82 -19.83
CA ARG A 77 -0.47 12.03 -18.50
C ARG A 77 -1.40 12.86 -17.64
N VAL A 78 -1.42 12.54 -16.34
CA VAL A 78 -2.10 13.35 -15.33
C VAL A 78 -1.35 14.67 -15.18
N SER A 79 -2.02 15.77 -15.49
CA SER A 79 -1.48 17.12 -15.36
C SER A 79 -1.82 17.76 -14.02
N ASN A 80 -2.98 17.43 -13.45
CA ASN A 80 -3.41 17.93 -12.14
C ASN A 80 -4.31 16.91 -11.45
N THR A 81 -4.35 16.96 -10.10
CA THR A 81 -5.18 16.06 -9.29
C THR A 81 -5.81 16.85 -8.14
N LYS A 82 -7.10 16.63 -7.91
CA LYS A 82 -7.81 17.15 -6.74
C LYS A 82 -8.40 15.98 -5.95
N VAL A 83 -8.01 15.86 -4.69
CA VAL A 83 -8.64 14.94 -3.74
C VAL A 83 -9.94 15.56 -3.25
N LEU A 84 -11.00 14.77 -3.27
CA LEU A 84 -12.34 15.18 -2.82
C LEU A 84 -12.54 14.85 -1.34
N GLN A 85 -13.43 15.60 -0.68
CA GLN A 85 -13.78 15.44 0.74
C GLN A 85 -15.24 15.02 0.88
N GLU A 86 -15.50 13.97 1.68
CA GLU A 86 -16.85 13.53 2.03
C GLU A 86 -17.62 14.66 2.73
N GLY A 87 -18.91 14.81 2.41
CA GLY A 87 -19.81 15.84 2.96
C GLY A 87 -19.59 17.23 2.39
N VAL A 88 -18.53 17.48 1.62
CA VAL A 88 -18.26 18.77 0.96
C VAL A 88 -18.31 18.64 -0.55
N ASP A 89 -17.51 17.74 -1.11
CA ASP A 89 -17.41 17.53 -2.56
C ASP A 89 -18.25 16.34 -3.04
N TYR A 90 -18.56 15.38 -2.15
CA TYR A 90 -19.37 14.20 -2.47
C TYR A 90 -20.09 13.62 -1.25
N GLU A 91 -21.09 12.80 -1.54
CA GLU A 91 -21.75 11.89 -0.61
C GLU A 91 -21.61 10.46 -1.13
N ILE A 92 -21.46 9.48 -0.23
CA ILE A 92 -21.35 8.08 -0.57
C ILE A 92 -22.36 7.24 0.21
N ASP A 93 -23.03 6.33 -0.49
CA ASP A 93 -23.78 5.22 0.09
C ASP A 93 -22.89 3.99 0.08
N TYR A 94 -22.31 3.68 1.22
CA TYR A 94 -21.34 2.59 1.37
C TYR A 94 -21.93 1.22 1.07
N TYR A 95 -23.21 1.01 1.40
CA TYR A 95 -23.86 -0.27 1.15
C TYR A 95 -24.10 -0.51 -0.35
N GLN A 96 -24.53 0.52 -1.07
CA GLN A 96 -24.78 0.42 -2.51
C GLN A 96 -23.53 0.68 -3.36
N GLY A 97 -22.46 1.22 -2.79
CA GLY A 97 -21.30 1.69 -3.54
C GLY A 97 -21.65 2.88 -4.45
N ARG A 98 -22.58 3.73 -4.05
CA ARG A 98 -23.07 4.86 -4.86
C ARG A 98 -22.47 6.17 -4.40
N ILE A 99 -21.88 6.90 -5.33
CA ILE A 99 -21.27 8.21 -5.09
C ILE A 99 -22.06 9.29 -5.82
N ILE A 100 -22.37 10.38 -5.10
CA ILE A 100 -23.00 11.56 -5.66
C ILE A 100 -22.06 12.75 -5.43
N LEU A 101 -21.54 13.32 -6.51
CA LEU A 101 -20.75 14.54 -6.45
C LEU A 101 -21.66 15.76 -6.24
N THR A 102 -21.26 16.68 -5.38
CA THR A 102 -21.97 17.95 -5.12
C THR A 102 -22.04 18.82 -6.40
N LYS A 103 -21.05 18.70 -7.27
CA LYS A 103 -20.99 19.36 -8.58
C LYS A 103 -20.72 18.33 -9.66
N PRO A 104 -21.25 18.50 -10.88
CA PRO A 104 -20.90 17.62 -12.00
C PRO A 104 -19.38 17.57 -12.22
N LEU A 105 -18.86 16.41 -12.60
CA LEU A 105 -17.42 16.20 -12.80
C LEU A 105 -16.84 17.26 -13.76
N GLN A 106 -17.56 17.64 -14.79
CA GLN A 106 -17.13 18.65 -15.75
C GLN A 106 -16.90 20.02 -15.15
N SER A 107 -17.64 20.39 -14.09
CA SER A 107 -17.49 21.69 -13.40
C SER A 107 -16.16 21.81 -12.65
N TYR A 108 -15.47 20.71 -12.39
CA TYR A 108 -14.17 20.75 -11.75
C TYR A 108 -13.03 21.11 -12.71
N MET A 109 -13.26 21.08 -14.04
CA MET A 109 -12.26 21.51 -15.04
C MET A 109 -11.83 22.96 -14.80
N ASP A 110 -12.81 23.83 -14.53
CA ASP A 110 -12.55 25.27 -14.29
C ASP A 110 -11.74 25.48 -13.01
N THR A 111 -11.97 24.64 -11.99
CA THR A 111 -11.29 24.73 -10.69
C THR A 111 -9.88 24.20 -10.74
N LEU A 112 -9.58 23.25 -11.64
CA LEU A 112 -8.27 22.64 -11.80
C LEU A 112 -7.30 23.47 -12.66
N GLY A 113 -7.67 24.69 -13.03
CA GLY A 113 -6.80 25.64 -13.71
C GLY A 113 -6.80 25.51 -15.24
N VAL A 114 -7.80 24.85 -15.81
CA VAL A 114 -8.10 24.98 -17.23
C VAL A 114 -8.88 26.28 -17.44
N THR A 115 -8.34 27.38 -16.94
CA THR A 115 -8.81 28.70 -17.35
C THR A 115 -8.40 28.86 -18.80
N SER A 116 -9.31 28.58 -19.68
CA SER A 116 -9.32 29.10 -21.04
C SER A 116 -9.36 30.63 -20.92
N LEU A 117 -8.24 31.24 -20.63
CA LEU A 117 -8.07 32.65 -20.88
C LEU A 117 -8.27 32.87 -22.38
N ILE A 118 -9.43 33.39 -22.67
CA ILE A 118 -9.87 34.06 -23.86
C ILE A 118 -8.67 34.55 -24.71
N THR A 119 -8.15 33.69 -25.52
CA THR A 119 -7.39 34.04 -26.70
C THR A 119 -7.63 32.94 -27.72
N GLY A 120 -8.77 33.00 -28.41
CA GLY A 120 -8.98 32.50 -29.77
C GLY A 120 -8.60 31.04 -30.12
N GLY A 121 -8.49 30.16 -29.18
CA GLY A 121 -8.18 28.77 -29.45
C GLY A 121 -8.74 27.87 -28.35
N ILE A 122 -9.79 27.14 -28.66
CA ILE A 122 -10.33 26.08 -27.83
C ILE A 122 -9.27 24.98 -27.75
N SER A 123 -8.39 25.05 -26.77
CA SER A 123 -7.57 23.89 -26.42
C SER A 123 -8.42 22.96 -25.56
N ASN A 124 -9.38 22.27 -26.19
CA ASN A 124 -10.12 21.14 -25.62
C ASN A 124 -9.22 19.91 -25.48
N ASN A 125 -8.02 20.10 -24.97
CA ASN A 125 -7.02 19.04 -24.96
C ASN A 125 -6.87 18.34 -23.61
N SER A 126 -7.87 18.48 -22.74
CA SER A 126 -7.85 17.85 -21.42
C SER A 126 -9.13 17.06 -21.15
N LYS A 127 -9.01 15.89 -20.58
CA LYS A 127 -10.12 15.06 -20.09
C LYS A 127 -10.10 14.99 -18.59
N THR A 128 -11.26 14.99 -17.96
CA THR A 128 -11.40 14.69 -16.53
C THR A 128 -11.70 13.22 -16.33
N LYS A 129 -11.08 12.64 -15.35
CA LYS A 129 -11.29 11.28 -14.88
C LYS A 129 -11.59 11.33 -13.39
N LEU A 130 -12.65 10.67 -12.94
CA LEU A 130 -12.88 10.39 -11.53
C LEU A 130 -12.22 9.06 -11.19
N VAL A 131 -11.38 9.06 -10.17
CA VAL A 131 -10.67 7.87 -9.69
C VAL A 131 -11.09 7.60 -8.26
N VAL A 132 -11.54 6.39 -7.98
CA VAL A 132 -11.97 5.96 -6.66
C VAL A 132 -11.22 4.71 -6.28
N ALA A 133 -10.37 4.80 -5.27
CA ALA A 133 -9.74 3.67 -4.60
C ALA A 133 -10.49 3.41 -3.30
N TYR A 134 -10.87 2.17 -3.02
CA TYR A 134 -11.67 1.81 -1.85
C TYR A 134 -11.45 0.35 -1.44
N GLU A 135 -11.85 0.02 -0.23
CA GLU A 135 -11.96 -1.36 0.23
C GLU A 135 -13.44 -1.75 0.33
N TYR A 136 -13.74 -3.01 0.07
CA TYR A 136 -15.08 -3.57 0.16
C TYR A 136 -15.05 -4.95 0.81
N VAL A 137 -16.15 -5.32 1.47
CA VAL A 137 -16.33 -6.65 2.04
C VAL A 137 -16.68 -7.60 0.91
N SER A 138 -15.90 -8.66 0.75
CA SER A 138 -16.18 -9.68 -0.26
C SER A 138 -17.25 -10.63 0.24
N ASP A 139 -18.27 -10.89 -0.57
CA ASP A 139 -19.25 -11.95 -0.32
C ASP A 139 -18.61 -13.32 -0.49
N GLY A 140 -18.14 -13.90 0.59
CA GLY A 140 -17.69 -15.28 0.63
C GLY A 140 -16.31 -15.49 1.23
N PHE A 141 -16.21 -16.53 2.02
CA PHE A 141 -14.95 -17.07 2.54
C PHE A 141 -14.22 -17.76 1.38
N GLU A 142 -13.42 -17.02 0.65
CA GLU A 142 -12.53 -17.64 -0.33
C GLU A 142 -11.28 -18.16 0.39
N THR A 143 -11.26 -19.45 0.67
CA THR A 143 -10.12 -20.15 1.30
C THR A 143 -8.83 -20.09 0.46
N ASN A 144 -8.90 -19.61 -0.75
CA ASN A 144 -7.76 -19.48 -1.66
C ASN A 144 -6.92 -18.22 -1.43
N ASN A 145 -7.41 -17.27 -0.62
CA ASN A 145 -6.77 -15.97 -0.40
C ASN A 145 -6.22 -15.84 1.03
N ILE A 146 -5.43 -16.83 1.46
CA ILE A 146 -4.79 -16.77 2.78
C ILE A 146 -3.49 -15.99 2.67
N ASN A 147 -3.47 -14.81 3.26
CA ASN A 147 -2.24 -14.07 3.51
C ASN A 147 -1.43 -14.82 4.55
N HIS A 148 -0.17 -15.08 4.29
CA HIS A 148 0.68 -15.76 5.25
C HIS A 148 2.08 -15.19 5.26
N GLY A 149 2.72 -15.30 6.41
CA GLY A 149 4.08 -14.84 6.54
C GLY A 149 4.81 -15.55 7.66
N VAL A 150 6.11 -15.54 7.55
CA VAL A 150 7.02 -16.09 8.53
C VAL A 150 8.24 -15.19 8.70
N ARG A 151 8.66 -14.98 9.94
CA ARG A 151 9.93 -14.35 10.30
C ARG A 151 10.64 -15.19 11.33
N GLY A 152 11.89 -15.51 11.05
CA GLY A 152 12.78 -16.19 12.00
C GLY A 152 14.06 -15.40 12.21
N LYS A 153 14.63 -15.52 13.41
CA LYS A 153 15.96 -15.01 13.72
C LYS A 153 16.67 -15.94 14.66
N VAL A 154 17.96 -16.14 14.44
CA VAL A 154 18.83 -16.93 15.29
C VAL A 154 20.12 -16.17 15.57
N TRP A 155 20.58 -16.26 16.83
CA TRP A 155 21.85 -15.72 17.24
C TRP A 155 22.91 -16.84 17.23
N LEU A 156 23.93 -16.65 16.40
CA LEU A 156 25.12 -17.50 16.38
C LEU A 156 26.07 -17.03 17.48
N GLY A 157 26.03 -17.75 18.58
CA GLY A 157 26.66 -17.32 19.83
C GLY A 157 25.96 -16.13 20.43
N ASN A 158 26.73 -15.12 20.87
CA ASN A 158 26.17 -13.91 21.52
C ASN A 158 26.21 -12.66 20.62
N ASN A 159 26.93 -12.73 19.53
CA ASN A 159 27.36 -11.52 18.83
C ASN A 159 26.79 -11.36 17.42
N VAL A 160 26.39 -12.46 16.77
CA VAL A 160 25.90 -12.44 15.38
C VAL A 160 24.48 -12.94 15.32
N GLY A 161 23.55 -12.08 14.99
CA GLY A 161 22.17 -12.43 14.73
C GLY A 161 21.89 -12.49 13.21
N VAL A 162 21.23 -13.54 12.73
CA VAL A 162 20.80 -13.69 11.35
C VAL A 162 19.31 -13.91 11.33
N GLY A 163 18.58 -13.14 10.55
CA GLY A 163 17.13 -13.20 10.41
C GLY A 163 16.68 -13.29 8.97
N GLY A 164 15.48 -13.80 8.78
CA GLY A 164 14.81 -13.83 7.49
C GLY A 164 13.32 -13.63 7.64
N THR A 165 12.71 -13.01 6.64
CA THR A 165 11.29 -12.70 6.55
C THR A 165 10.75 -13.16 5.20
N TYR A 166 9.59 -13.78 5.21
CA TYR A 166 8.82 -14.09 4.02
C TYR A 166 7.37 -13.75 4.27
N ILE A 167 6.74 -13.01 3.36
CA ILE A 167 5.30 -12.70 3.39
C ILE A 167 4.77 -12.93 1.98
N LYS A 168 3.61 -13.59 1.91
CA LYS A 168 2.86 -13.74 0.67
C LYS A 168 1.41 -13.34 0.87
N GLU A 169 0.94 -12.46 0.01
CA GLU A 169 -0.46 -12.09 -0.14
C GLU A 169 -0.91 -12.61 -1.51
N PRO A 170 -1.75 -13.64 -1.57
CA PRO A 170 -2.29 -14.11 -2.83
C PRO A 170 -3.08 -13.00 -3.52
N GLY A 171 -2.88 -12.88 -4.81
CA GLY A 171 -3.72 -12.04 -5.65
C GLY A 171 -5.08 -12.70 -5.89
N ASP A 172 -6.04 -11.93 -6.35
CA ASP A 172 -7.28 -12.48 -6.88
C ASP A 172 -7.08 -12.90 -8.36
N SER A 173 -8.14 -13.41 -9.00
CA SER A 173 -8.12 -13.75 -10.44
C SER A 173 -7.68 -12.59 -11.35
N SER A 174 -7.36 -11.44 -10.80
CA SER A 174 -7.09 -10.17 -11.46
C SER A 174 -5.77 -9.54 -11.10
N ASN A 175 -5.21 -9.90 -9.95
CA ASN A 175 -3.98 -9.34 -9.40
C ASN A 175 -2.95 -10.44 -9.24
N LEU A 176 -1.69 -10.11 -9.53
CA LEU A 176 -0.57 -10.97 -9.21
C LEU A 176 -0.41 -11.05 -7.69
N ASP A 177 0.06 -12.22 -7.23
CA ASP A 177 0.47 -12.40 -5.85
C ASP A 177 1.50 -11.31 -5.46
N TYR A 178 1.37 -10.79 -4.25
CA TYR A 178 2.40 -9.96 -3.65
C TYR A 178 3.30 -10.83 -2.77
N THR A 179 4.59 -10.73 -2.97
CA THR A 179 5.57 -11.47 -2.18
C THR A 179 6.63 -10.50 -1.66
N LEU A 180 6.96 -10.64 -0.37
CA LEU A 180 8.08 -9.95 0.26
C LEU A 180 9.05 -10.99 0.80
N VAL A 181 10.32 -10.87 0.42
CA VAL A 181 11.43 -11.67 0.95
C VAL A 181 12.47 -10.72 1.51
N GLY A 182 12.93 -10.98 2.71
CA GLY A 182 13.96 -10.15 3.33
C GLY A 182 14.91 -10.96 4.21
N GLY A 183 16.09 -10.40 4.43
CA GLY A 183 17.08 -10.95 5.34
C GLY A 183 17.79 -9.86 6.12
N ASP A 184 18.15 -10.16 7.36
CA ASP A 184 18.89 -9.23 8.21
C ASP A 184 20.09 -9.93 8.89
N ILE A 185 21.15 -9.17 9.05
CA ILE A 185 22.27 -9.53 9.89
C ILE A 185 22.50 -8.44 10.95
N THR A 186 22.73 -8.87 12.18
CA THR A 186 23.01 -7.97 13.29
C THR A 186 24.30 -8.40 13.94
N LEU A 187 25.27 -7.49 14.01
CA LEU A 187 26.52 -7.67 14.75
C LEU A 187 26.40 -6.85 16.04
N LYS A 188 26.56 -7.50 17.19
CA LYS A 188 26.38 -6.88 18.50
C LYS A 188 27.62 -7.10 19.36
N ALA A 189 28.27 -6.03 19.76
CA ALA A 189 29.46 -6.06 20.62
C ALA A 189 29.08 -5.84 22.10
N SER A 190 28.05 -5.04 22.37
CA SER A 190 27.47 -4.79 23.68
C SER A 190 25.96 -4.49 23.54
N GLU A 191 25.23 -4.27 24.64
CA GLU A 191 23.83 -3.83 24.59
C GLU A 191 23.66 -2.50 23.84
N GLY A 192 24.65 -1.63 23.91
CA GLY A 192 24.62 -0.29 23.31
C GLY A 192 25.40 -0.16 22.01
N THR A 193 26.15 -1.20 21.60
CA THR A 193 27.00 -1.18 20.38
C THR A 193 26.62 -2.30 19.45
N PHE A 194 26.07 -1.92 18.30
CA PHE A 194 25.64 -2.85 17.25
C PHE A 194 25.73 -2.25 15.86
N LEU A 195 25.79 -3.11 14.86
CA LEU A 195 25.62 -2.82 13.46
C LEU A 195 24.53 -3.76 12.90
N LYS A 196 23.54 -3.24 12.20
CA LYS A 196 22.47 -3.99 11.56
C LYS A 196 22.45 -3.66 10.07
N ALA A 197 22.41 -4.67 9.24
CA ALA A 197 22.14 -4.56 7.81
C ALA A 197 20.88 -5.37 7.50
N GLU A 198 19.99 -4.80 6.71
CA GLU A 198 18.76 -5.41 6.25
C GLU A 198 18.59 -5.20 4.75
N TYR A 199 18.13 -6.23 4.06
CA TYR A 199 17.74 -6.21 2.66
C TYR A 199 16.36 -6.83 2.51
N ALA A 200 15.52 -6.19 1.73
CA ALA A 200 14.21 -6.71 1.38
C ALA A 200 13.93 -6.53 -0.11
N GLU A 201 13.28 -7.50 -0.69
CA GLU A 201 12.80 -7.49 -2.06
C GLU A 201 11.29 -7.77 -2.07
N THR A 202 10.57 -7.01 -2.88
CA THR A 202 9.14 -7.22 -3.10
C THR A 202 8.88 -7.50 -4.57
N GLU A 203 7.96 -8.40 -4.82
CA GLU A 203 7.48 -8.72 -6.16
C GLU A 203 5.96 -8.82 -6.13
N GLY A 204 5.27 -8.15 -7.05
CA GLY A 204 3.82 -8.23 -7.15
C GLY A 204 3.15 -6.97 -7.67
N SER A 205 1.84 -7.01 -7.76
CA SER A 205 1.01 -5.85 -8.12
C SER A 205 0.57 -5.11 -6.86
N VAL A 206 0.94 -3.85 -6.76
CA VAL A 206 0.57 -2.98 -5.62
C VAL A 206 -0.86 -2.44 -5.76
N SER A 207 -1.51 -2.61 -6.89
CA SER A 207 -2.85 -2.06 -7.12
C SER A 207 -3.89 -3.17 -7.17
N GLY A 208 -4.92 -3.03 -6.36
CA GLY A 208 -6.15 -3.79 -6.48
C GLY A 208 -6.70 -3.77 -7.91
N SER A 209 -7.65 -4.63 -8.21
CA SER A 209 -8.28 -4.72 -9.52
C SER A 209 -8.71 -3.34 -10.03
N LYS A 210 -8.21 -2.97 -11.20
CA LYS A 210 -8.53 -1.70 -11.84
C LYS A 210 -9.66 -1.90 -12.85
N PHE A 211 -10.73 -1.15 -12.70
CA PHE A 211 -11.88 -1.20 -13.58
C PHE A 211 -12.19 0.19 -14.12
N THR A 212 -12.43 0.29 -15.41
CA THR A 212 -12.81 1.54 -16.09
C THR A 212 -14.26 1.47 -16.53
N SER A 213 -14.99 2.56 -16.31
CA SER A 213 -16.36 2.75 -16.74
C SER A 213 -16.49 4.06 -17.52
N ILE A 214 -17.22 4.03 -18.63
CA ILE A 214 -17.54 5.20 -19.45
C ILE A 214 -18.99 5.67 -19.30
N ASP A 215 -19.77 4.97 -18.49
CA ASP A 215 -21.22 5.19 -18.32
C ASP A 215 -21.62 5.42 -16.84
N GLY A 216 -20.65 5.84 -16.02
CA GLY A 216 -20.91 6.15 -14.62
C GLY A 216 -21.00 4.95 -13.69
N GLY A 217 -20.56 3.78 -14.11
CA GLY A 217 -20.53 2.57 -13.30
C GLY A 217 -21.65 1.57 -13.61
N LEU A 218 -22.37 1.74 -14.70
CA LEU A 218 -23.35 0.76 -15.16
C LEU A 218 -22.67 -0.46 -15.81
N ASN A 219 -21.56 -0.21 -16.52
CA ASN A 219 -20.71 -1.25 -17.08
C ASN A 219 -19.25 -0.98 -16.74
N PHE A 220 -18.51 -2.05 -16.45
CA PHE A 220 -17.08 -1.98 -16.16
C PHE A 220 -16.29 -2.84 -17.12
N VAL A 221 -15.24 -2.27 -17.65
CA VAL A 221 -14.20 -2.99 -18.35
C VAL A 221 -13.04 -3.15 -17.39
N LYS A 222 -12.63 -4.40 -17.18
CA LYS A 222 -11.42 -4.69 -16.44
C LYS A 222 -10.23 -4.26 -17.30
N GLU A 223 -9.46 -3.30 -16.82
CA GLU A 223 -8.18 -3.05 -17.44
C GLU A 223 -7.28 -4.25 -17.12
N ALA A 224 -6.82 -4.93 -18.18
CA ALA A 224 -5.70 -5.81 -18.02
C ALA A 224 -4.58 -4.94 -17.47
N THR A 225 -4.33 -5.04 -16.19
CA THR A 225 -3.08 -4.56 -15.63
C THR A 225 -2.05 -5.36 -16.40
N SER A 226 -1.46 -4.75 -17.42
CA SER A 226 -0.28 -5.34 -18.05
C SER A 226 0.59 -5.66 -16.88
N GLY A 227 0.77 -6.95 -16.59
CA GLY A 227 1.46 -7.40 -15.41
C GLY A 227 2.88 -6.85 -15.41
N ILE A 228 3.00 -5.59 -15.06
CA ILE A 228 4.22 -5.01 -14.61
C ILE A 228 4.37 -5.62 -13.22
N ASN A 229 4.92 -6.82 -13.23
CA ASN A 229 5.49 -7.41 -12.07
C ASN A 229 6.49 -6.37 -11.55
N SER A 230 6.02 -5.47 -10.69
CA SER A 230 6.90 -4.44 -10.19
C SER A 230 7.74 -5.08 -9.11
N LYS A 231 9.04 -5.13 -9.36
CA LYS A 231 10.03 -5.52 -8.37
C LYS A 231 10.51 -4.26 -7.68
N GLY A 232 10.45 -4.29 -6.37
CA GLY A 232 11.03 -3.27 -5.51
C GLY A 232 12.12 -3.90 -4.64
N SER A 233 13.18 -3.17 -4.38
CA SER A 233 14.18 -3.57 -3.39
C SER A 233 14.49 -2.42 -2.46
N ALA A 234 14.73 -2.72 -1.21
CA ALA A 234 15.12 -1.76 -0.20
C ALA A 234 16.26 -2.34 0.65
N TYR A 235 17.13 -1.48 1.11
CA TYR A 235 18.15 -1.86 2.08
C TYR A 235 18.31 -0.78 3.15
N GLU A 236 18.58 -1.24 4.35
CA GLU A 236 18.87 -0.40 5.51
C GLU A 236 20.20 -0.82 6.12
N LEU A 237 21.03 0.14 6.45
CA LEU A 237 22.22 -0.03 7.28
C LEU A 237 22.07 0.89 8.48
N SER A 238 22.04 0.34 9.68
CA SER A 238 21.96 1.11 10.91
C SER A 238 22.99 0.65 11.93
N GLY A 239 23.53 1.58 12.70
CA GLY A 239 24.52 1.26 13.70
C GLY A 239 24.51 2.23 14.87
N ARG A 240 24.88 1.71 16.03
CA ARG A 240 25.05 2.47 17.25
C ARG A 240 26.35 2.06 17.95
N LEU A 241 27.11 3.04 18.37
CA LEU A 241 28.31 2.88 19.16
C LEU A 241 28.14 3.57 20.50
N ASN A 242 28.17 2.80 21.57
CA ASN A 242 28.16 3.34 22.92
C ASN A 242 29.59 3.78 23.29
N LEU A 243 29.76 5.05 23.63
CA LEU A 243 31.07 5.61 23.95
C LEU A 243 31.72 4.97 25.19
N ARG A 244 30.96 4.36 26.09
CA ARG A 244 31.51 3.59 27.18
C ARG A 244 32.28 2.36 26.77
N ASP A 245 32.01 1.81 25.61
CA ASP A 245 32.69 0.61 25.10
C ASP A 245 34.10 0.91 24.59
N ILE A 246 34.38 2.16 24.27
CA ILE A 246 35.68 2.62 23.70
C ILE A 246 36.37 3.69 24.56
N SER A 247 35.64 4.34 25.49
CA SER A 247 36.17 5.41 26.33
C SER A 247 35.39 5.47 27.67
N ASN A 248 35.89 6.19 28.66
CA ASN A 248 35.19 6.42 29.94
C ASN A 248 34.07 7.47 29.83
N GLN A 249 33.73 7.94 28.62
CA GLN A 249 32.70 8.97 28.42
C GLN A 249 31.30 8.35 28.31
N ARG A 250 30.31 9.10 28.78
CA ARG A 250 28.90 8.73 28.64
C ARG A 250 28.37 9.31 27.32
N GLY A 251 27.64 8.51 26.56
CA GLY A 251 27.01 8.91 25.32
C GLY A 251 27.03 7.81 24.28
N TYR A 252 26.49 8.10 23.12
CA TYR A 252 26.52 7.20 21.98
C TYR A 252 26.59 7.97 20.68
N ILE A 253 27.07 7.33 19.60
CA ILE A 253 26.99 7.77 18.23
C ILE A 253 26.07 6.80 17.51
N GLN A 254 25.11 7.32 16.75
CA GLN A 254 24.17 6.52 15.97
C GLN A 254 24.07 7.07 14.56
N GLY A 255 23.99 6.17 13.59
CA GLY A 255 23.78 6.50 12.20
C GLY A 255 22.89 5.46 11.52
N TRP A 256 22.21 5.87 10.47
CA TRP A 256 21.44 5.01 9.59
C TRP A 256 21.52 5.50 8.15
N TYR A 257 21.36 4.57 7.24
CA TYR A 257 21.24 4.82 5.80
C TYR A 257 20.22 3.84 5.23
N ASP A 258 19.24 4.34 4.51
CA ASP A 258 18.15 3.61 3.86
C ASP A 258 18.00 4.03 2.40
N LYS A 259 17.55 3.08 1.53
CA LYS A 259 17.24 3.31 0.12
C LYS A 259 16.12 2.41 -0.34
#